data_af435ca5e0b6500d67da33fb5cc0d601
#
_entry.id   af435ca5e0b6500d67da33fb5cc0d601
#
_cell.length_a   1.000
_cell.length_b   1.000
_cell.length_c   1.000
_cell.angle_alpha   90.00
_cell.angle_beta   90.00
_cell.angle_gamma   90.00
#
_symmetry.space_group_name_H-M   'P 1'
#
loop_
_entity.id
_entity.type
_entity.pdbx_description
1 polymer ?
#
loop_
_entity_poly.entity_id
_entity_poly.type
_entity_poly.pdbx_seq_one_letter_code
_entity_poly.pdbx_strand_id
1 'polypeptide(L)' 'DDLVRLEIAQRARLGLQKREVIVPESIEIDVGFSDDTFRLRCSFQFTDEEEPRELNVVISAVGVEVITT' A
#
# COMPACT_ATOMS: atom_id res chain seq x y z
N ASP A 1 -16.25 -0.64 -5.01
CA ASP A 1 -16.92 -0.63 -3.72
C ASP A 1 -16.05 0.04 -2.66
N ASP A 2 -16.60 1.07 -1.98
CA ASP A 2 -15.84 1.85 -1.01
C ASP A 2 -15.43 1.03 0.21
N LEU A 3 -16.27 0.07 0.62
CA LEU A 3 -15.95 -0.79 1.76
C LEU A 3 -14.76 -1.69 1.46
N VAL A 4 -14.69 -2.22 0.25
CA VAL A 4 -13.57 -3.06 -0.16
C VAL A 4 -12.27 -2.25 -0.24
N ARG A 5 -12.35 -1.04 -0.79
CA ARG A 5 -11.19 -0.14 -0.85
C ARG A 5 -10.67 0.18 0.54
N LEU A 6 -11.58 0.48 1.47
CA LEU A 6 -11.21 0.80 2.84
C LEU A 6 -10.56 -0.40 3.54
N GLU A 7 -11.09 -1.59 3.32
CA GLU A 7 -10.54 -2.81 3.89
C GLU A 7 -9.13 -3.10 3.37
N ILE A 8 -8.91 -2.94 2.07
CA ILE A 8 -7.59 -3.12 1.47
C ILE A 8 -6.59 -2.14 2.09
N ALA A 9 -6.98 -0.87 2.21
CA ALA A 9 -6.11 0.14 2.79
C ALA A 9 -5.77 -0.17 4.25
N GLN A 10 -6.75 -0.62 5.03
CA GLN A 10 -6.52 -0.97 6.42
C GLN A 10 -5.58 -2.15 6.58
N ARG A 11 -5.75 -3.19 5.76
CA ARG A 11 -4.88 -4.36 5.82
C ARG A 11 -3.45 -4.02 5.43
N ALA A 12 -3.28 -3.19 4.40
CA ALA A 12 -1.96 -2.74 3.99
C ALA A 12 -1.28 -1.93 5.09
N ARG A 13 -2.02 -1.02 5.72
CA ARG A 13 -1.49 -0.19 6.81
C ARG A 13 -1.06 -1.05 7.99
N LEU A 14 -1.90 -2.02 8.39
CA LEU A 14 -1.56 -2.91 9.49
C LEU A 14 -0.32 -3.75 9.21
N GLY A 15 -0.20 -4.24 7.98
CA GLY A 15 0.98 -5.00 7.58
C GLY A 15 2.26 -4.18 7.66
N LEU A 16 2.20 -2.92 7.23
CA LEU A 16 3.35 -2.01 7.29
C LEU A 16 3.68 -1.60 8.72
N GLN A 17 2.66 -1.38 9.56
CA GLN A 17 2.86 -0.96 10.94
C GLN A 17 3.54 -2.03 11.80
N LYS A 18 3.46 -3.29 11.40
CA LYS A 18 4.13 -4.38 12.12
C LYS A 18 5.63 -4.41 11.91
N ARG A 19 6.14 -3.66 10.95
CA ARG A 19 7.58 -3.64 10.65
C ARG A 19 8.25 -2.53 11.44
N GLU A 20 9.18 -2.92 12.32
CA GLU A 20 9.88 -1.98 13.19
C GLU A 20 10.76 -1.00 12.43
N VAL A 21 11.17 -1.38 11.21
CA VAL A 21 12.05 -0.54 10.38
C VAL A 21 11.29 0.57 9.66
N ILE A 22 9.96 0.60 9.75
CA ILE A 22 9.12 1.60 9.11
C ILE A 22 8.61 2.58 10.14
N VAL A 23 8.72 3.88 9.85
CA VAL A 23 8.16 4.94 10.69
C VAL A 23 6.64 4.93 10.54
N PRO A 24 5.86 4.59 11.58
CA PRO A 24 4.41 4.43 11.45
C PRO A 24 3.70 5.68 10.94
N GLU A 25 4.12 6.85 11.36
CA GLU A 25 3.49 8.12 10.99
C GLU A 25 3.74 8.48 9.53
N SER A 26 4.71 7.84 8.87
CA SER A 26 5.03 8.12 7.48
C SER A 26 4.18 7.33 6.50
N ILE A 27 3.39 6.37 6.97
CA ILE A 27 2.63 5.48 6.10
C ILE A 27 1.46 6.22 5.47
N GLU A 28 1.45 6.26 4.14
CA GLU A 28 0.35 6.80 3.35
C GLU A 28 -0.11 5.74 2.38
N ILE A 29 -1.42 5.52 2.32
CA ILE A 29 -1.99 4.49 1.46
C ILE A 29 -3.11 5.08 0.63
N ASP A 30 -3.02 4.87 -0.67
CA ASP A 30 -4.02 5.32 -1.62
C ASP A 30 -4.51 4.11 -2.43
N VAL A 31 -5.83 3.95 -2.53
CA VAL A 31 -6.44 2.85 -3.25
C VAL A 31 -7.34 3.40 -4.34
N GLY A 32 -7.04 3.05 -5.59
CA GLY A 32 -7.86 3.37 -6.74
C GLY A 32 -8.52 2.12 -7.29
N PHE A 33 -9.67 2.31 -7.96
CA PHE A 33 -10.36 1.23 -8.63
C PHE A 33 -10.81 1.70 -10.01
N SER A 34 -10.43 0.96 -11.05
CA SER A 34 -10.88 1.18 -12.42
C SER A 34 -10.70 -0.10 -13.24
N ASP A 35 -11.59 -0.32 -14.20
CA ASP A 35 -11.52 -1.47 -15.10
C ASP A 35 -11.41 -2.80 -14.34
N ASP A 36 -12.21 -2.95 -13.28
CA ASP A 36 -12.24 -4.14 -12.42
C ASP A 36 -10.89 -4.45 -11.78
N THR A 37 -10.07 -3.43 -11.60
CA THR A 37 -8.73 -3.57 -11.04
C THR A 37 -8.54 -2.58 -9.89
N PHE A 38 -8.05 -3.08 -8.76
CA PHE A 38 -7.61 -2.24 -7.64
C PHE A 38 -6.14 -1.91 -7.82
N ARG A 39 -5.81 -0.64 -7.60
CA ARG A 39 -4.43 -0.16 -7.60
C ARG A 39 -4.14 0.42 -6.24
N LEU A 40 -3.17 -0.15 -5.57
CA LEU A 40 -2.78 0.24 -4.21
C LEU A 40 -1.41 0.90 -4.29
N ARG A 41 -1.32 2.13 -3.79
CA ARG A 41 -0.04 2.83 -3.66
C ARG A 41 0.24 3.03 -2.19
N CYS A 42 1.38 2.52 -1.75
CA CYS A 42 1.82 2.69 -0.38
C CYS A 42 3.10 3.51 -0.38
N SER A 43 3.13 4.58 0.40
CA SER A 43 4.34 5.37 0.61
C SER A 43 4.71 5.28 2.09
N PHE A 44 5.99 5.07 2.39
CA PHE A 44 6.46 4.94 3.76
C PHE A 44 7.94 5.25 3.82
N GLN A 45 8.43 5.50 5.03
CA GLN A 45 9.83 5.83 5.25
C GLN A 45 10.44 4.83 6.22
N PHE A 46 11.61 4.31 5.87
CA PHE A 46 12.40 3.49 6.79
C PHE A 46 13.08 4.38 7.84
N THR A 47 13.28 3.81 9.03
CA THR A 47 13.89 4.55 10.14
C THR A 47 15.33 4.97 9.88
N ASP A 48 16.04 4.24 9.00
CA ASP A 48 17.44 4.50 8.68
C ASP A 48 17.63 5.19 7.33
N GLU A 49 16.54 5.62 6.69
CA GLU A 49 16.59 6.31 5.39
C GLU A 49 15.93 7.68 5.49
N GLU A 50 16.43 8.63 4.73
CA GLU A 50 15.87 9.99 4.70
C GLU A 50 14.77 10.14 3.66
N GLU A 51 14.81 9.34 2.60
CA GLU A 51 13.83 9.43 1.52
C GLU A 51 12.73 8.37 1.65
N PRO A 52 11.48 8.73 1.34
CA PRO A 52 10.40 7.76 1.39
C PRO A 52 10.51 6.72 0.28
N ARG A 53 9.94 5.57 0.54
CA ARG A 53 9.81 4.49 -0.42
C ARG A 53 8.38 4.38 -0.89
N GLU A 54 8.19 3.85 -2.08
CA GLU A 54 6.87 3.66 -2.65
C GLU A 54 6.72 2.23 -3.15
N LEU A 55 5.57 1.63 -2.82
CA LEU A 55 5.21 0.29 -3.27
C LEU A 55 3.88 0.38 -4.00
N ASN A 56 3.82 -0.18 -5.20
CA ASN A 56 2.61 -0.21 -6.00
C ASN A 56 2.15 -1.66 -6.17
N VAL A 57 0.87 -1.90 -5.92
CA VAL A 57 0.27 -3.24 -6.02
C VAL A 57 -0.94 -3.16 -6.93
N VAL A 58 -1.05 -4.09 -7.86
CA VAL A 58 -2.20 -4.22 -8.75
C VAL A 58 -2.91 -5.52 -8.43
N ILE A 59 -4.19 -5.42 -8.10
CA ILE A 59 -5.03 -6.57 -7.77
C ILE A 59 -6.14 -6.67 -8.81
N SER A 60 -6.16 -7.75 -9.55
CA SER A 60 -7.15 -7.98 -10.59
C SER A 60 -7.72 -9.39 -10.47
N ALA A 61 -8.64 -9.73 -11.38
CA ALA A 61 -9.25 -11.06 -11.40
C ALA A 61 -8.23 -12.16 -11.66
N VAL A 62 -7.10 -11.85 -12.29
CA VAL A 62 -6.05 -12.84 -12.60
C VAL A 62 -5.00 -12.97 -11.51
N GLY A 63 -5.00 -12.09 -10.53
CA GLY A 63 -4.07 -12.21 -9.41
C GLY A 63 -3.58 -10.87 -8.87
N VAL A 64 -2.51 -10.95 -8.09
CA VAL A 64 -1.88 -9.80 -7.44
C VAL A 64 -0.48 -9.62 -8.01
N GLU A 65 -0.18 -8.40 -8.45
CA GLU A 65 1.14 -8.05 -8.96
C GLU A 65 1.70 -6.91 -8.12
N VAL A 66 2.92 -7.07 -7.64
CA VAL A 66 3.62 -6.04 -6.88
C VAL A 66 4.66 -5.38 -7.77
N ILE A 67 4.54 -4.06 -7.92
CA ILE A 67 5.44 -3.28 -8.74
C ILE A 67 6.18 -2.31 -7.83
N THR A 68 7.48 -2.48 -7.71
CA THR A 68 8.31 -1.58 -6.90
C THR A 68 8.95 -0.52 -7.80
N THR A 69 9.01 0.68 -7.29
CA THR A 69 9.67 1.78 -7.99
C THR A 69 10.96 2.19 -7.27
#